data_949753ba5ee756c6552f390bd2a046ec
#
_entry.id   949753ba5ee756c6552f390bd2a046ec
#
_cell.length_a   1.000
_cell.length_b   1.000
_cell.length_c   1.000
_cell.angle_alpha   90.00
_cell.angle_beta   90.00
_cell.angle_gamma   90.00
#
_symmetry.space_group_name_H-M   'P 1'
#
loop_
_entity.id
_entity.type
_entity.pdbx_description
1 polymer ?
#
loop_
_entity_poly.entity_id
_entity_poly.type
_entity_poly.pdbx_seq_one_letter_code
_entity_poly.pdbx_strand_id
1 'polypeptide(L)'
;TRLEPDLEDLLWSTVNIFHRAADRIARELDDNEQAQRRSQQEQDGTEVKSVELERLIAEGQTLIERRDAFELMRDQACEHFERHTGSAWRPRSGSLVNHRAMTAAMIDSRDFLAAKKRAETEVMLPPGPKVALSGGLDFNDHRLIWAKLDQVHAKHPDMVLMHGGSPKGAERIAARWADHRNVPQIAFKPDWAKHAKAAPFKRNDAMLEVLPIGVMIFPGTGIQENLADKAKKLGIPVWRFGGA
;
A
#
# COMPACT_ATOMS: atom_id res chain seq x y z
N THR A 1 48.21 24.31 6.21
CA THR A 1 47.97 23.81 4.84
C THR A 1 47.80 24.96 3.87
N ARG A 2 47.97 24.77 2.52
CA ARG A 2 47.74 25.80 1.51
C ARG A 2 46.29 26.28 1.46
N LEU A 3 45.34 25.58 2.02
CA LEU A 3 43.89 25.90 2.04
C LEU A 3 43.45 26.53 3.35
N GLU A 4 44.34 26.70 4.32
CA GLU A 4 44.01 27.16 5.68
C GLU A 4 43.29 28.53 5.73
N PRO A 5 43.66 29.53 4.91
CA PRO A 5 42.96 30.81 4.91
C PRO A 5 41.52 30.77 4.34
N ASP A 6 41.22 29.77 3.50
CA ASP A 6 39.94 29.68 2.76
C ASP A 6 39.07 28.53 3.27
N LEU A 7 39.53 27.79 4.28
CA LEU A 7 38.88 26.55 4.72
C LEU A 7 37.45 26.80 5.20
N GLU A 8 37.22 27.84 5.97
CA GLU A 8 35.90 28.17 6.49
C GLU A 8 34.93 28.52 5.36
N ASP A 9 35.32 29.35 4.40
CA ASP A 9 34.49 29.70 3.24
C ASP A 9 34.21 28.52 2.35
N LEU A 10 35.17 27.62 2.15
CA LEU A 10 34.98 26.38 1.38
C LEU A 10 33.97 25.45 2.06
N LEU A 11 34.11 25.26 3.35
CA LEU A 11 33.19 24.41 4.15
C LEU A 11 31.78 25.02 4.17
N TRP A 12 31.70 26.36 4.39
CA TRP A 12 30.42 27.07 4.38
C TRP A 12 29.74 26.93 3.01
N SER A 13 30.47 27.12 1.91
CA SER A 13 29.97 26.99 0.54
C SER A 13 29.53 25.58 0.21
N THR A 14 30.23 24.58 0.73
CA THR A 14 29.86 23.17 0.54
C THR A 14 28.49 22.85 1.15
N VAL A 15 28.24 23.28 2.38
CA VAL A 15 26.92 23.15 3.02
C VAL A 15 25.85 23.90 2.23
N ASN A 16 26.17 25.13 1.79
CA ASN A 16 25.23 25.97 1.06
C ASN A 16 24.80 25.38 -0.29
N ILE A 17 25.67 24.62 -0.98
CA ILE A 17 25.31 23.88 -2.21
C ILE A 17 24.16 22.90 -1.94
N PHE A 18 24.28 22.07 -0.91
CA PHE A 18 23.25 21.09 -0.57
C PHE A 18 21.99 21.76 -0.03
N HIS A 19 22.13 22.79 0.80
CA HIS A 19 21.00 23.60 1.28
C HIS A 19 20.18 24.17 0.13
N ARG A 20 20.83 24.82 -0.85
CA ARG A 20 20.14 25.38 -2.02
C ARG A 20 19.56 24.30 -2.93
N ALA A 21 20.17 23.11 -2.99
CA ALA A 21 19.61 22.00 -3.74
C ALA A 21 18.31 21.49 -3.09
N ALA A 22 18.30 21.32 -1.76
CA ALA A 22 17.11 20.95 -1.02
C ALA A 22 15.98 22.00 -1.17
N ASP A 23 16.31 23.30 -1.10
CA ASP A 23 15.33 24.38 -1.28
C ASP A 23 14.71 24.43 -2.68
N ARG A 24 15.47 24.08 -3.75
CA ARG A 24 14.91 23.99 -5.10
C ARG A 24 13.90 22.83 -5.18
N ILE A 25 14.27 21.65 -4.65
CA ILE A 25 13.38 20.50 -4.66
C ILE A 25 12.14 20.75 -3.80
N ALA A 26 12.27 21.47 -2.67
CA ALA A 26 11.13 21.85 -1.86
C ALA A 26 10.10 22.69 -2.65
N ARG A 27 10.56 23.65 -3.46
CA ARG A 27 9.66 24.42 -4.35
C ARG A 27 9.02 23.58 -5.44
N GLU A 28 9.79 22.69 -6.08
CA GLU A 28 9.22 21.74 -7.07
C GLU A 28 8.16 20.85 -6.41
N LEU A 29 8.34 20.49 -5.14
CA LEU A 29 7.38 19.72 -4.36
C LEU A 29 6.10 20.50 -4.05
N ASP A 30 6.22 21.79 -3.70
CA ASP A 30 5.06 22.68 -3.49
C ASP A 30 4.23 22.82 -4.78
N ASP A 31 4.89 22.95 -5.94
CA ASP A 31 4.22 22.99 -7.25
C ASP A 31 3.52 21.66 -7.56
N ASN A 32 4.17 20.54 -7.29
CA ASN A 32 3.59 19.21 -7.45
C ASN A 32 2.38 19.00 -6.54
N GLU A 33 2.42 19.45 -5.27
CA GLU A 33 1.26 19.41 -4.37
C GLU A 33 0.06 20.20 -4.91
N GLN A 34 0.30 21.39 -5.44
CA GLN A 34 -0.76 22.19 -6.06
C GLN A 34 -1.34 21.50 -7.29
N ALA A 35 -0.48 20.83 -8.10
CA ALA A 35 -0.93 20.05 -9.24
C ALA A 35 -1.77 18.83 -8.81
N GLN A 36 -1.38 18.11 -7.75
CA GLN A 36 -2.16 17.01 -7.19
C GLN A 36 -3.54 17.46 -6.71
N ARG A 37 -3.61 18.58 -5.97
CA ARG A 37 -4.90 19.15 -5.50
C ARG A 37 -5.81 19.54 -6.66
N ARG A 38 -5.27 20.17 -7.71
CA ARG A 38 -6.06 20.50 -8.92
C ARG A 38 -6.52 19.24 -9.62
N SER A 39 -5.64 18.28 -9.88
CA SER A 39 -6.00 17.02 -10.53
C SER A 39 -7.04 16.24 -9.73
N GLN A 40 -7.02 16.29 -8.40
CA GLN A 40 -8.01 15.68 -7.54
C GLN A 40 -9.39 16.36 -7.67
N GLN A 41 -9.44 17.70 -7.75
CA GLN A 41 -10.69 18.46 -7.92
C GLN A 41 -11.31 18.27 -9.32
N GLU A 42 -10.44 18.06 -10.33
CA GLU A 42 -10.85 17.87 -11.73
C GLU A 42 -11.21 16.44 -12.10
N GLN A 43 -11.28 15.52 -11.12
CA GLN A 43 -11.65 14.12 -11.36
C GLN A 43 -13.09 14.04 -11.88
N ASP A 44 -13.25 13.46 -13.07
CA ASP A 44 -14.53 13.30 -13.77
C ASP A 44 -14.96 11.83 -13.91
N GLY A 45 -14.23 10.92 -13.27
CA GLY A 45 -14.46 9.48 -13.37
C GLY A 45 -13.73 8.80 -14.52
N THR A 46 -13.01 9.53 -15.36
CA THR A 46 -12.24 8.94 -16.46
C THR A 46 -10.94 8.32 -16.00
N GLU A 47 -10.50 7.26 -16.68
CA GLU A 47 -9.22 6.58 -16.43
C GLU A 47 -8.02 7.53 -16.64
N VAL A 48 -8.11 8.41 -17.65
CA VAL A 48 -7.05 9.38 -17.98
C VAL A 48 -6.73 10.30 -16.81
N LYS A 49 -7.75 10.86 -16.15
CA LYS A 49 -7.59 11.73 -14.98
C LYS A 49 -7.01 10.98 -13.77
N SER A 50 -7.35 9.71 -13.62
CA SER A 50 -6.80 8.88 -12.56
C SER A 50 -5.31 8.57 -12.78
N VAL A 51 -4.92 8.24 -14.02
CA VAL A 51 -3.52 7.99 -14.40
C VAL A 51 -2.68 9.26 -14.24
N GLU A 52 -3.24 10.44 -14.56
CA GLU A 52 -2.56 11.72 -14.33
C GLU A 52 -2.26 11.95 -12.84
N LEU A 53 -3.23 11.70 -11.97
CA LEU A 53 -3.04 11.84 -10.52
C LEU A 53 -2.02 10.82 -9.98
N GLU A 54 -2.05 9.57 -10.46
CA GLU A 54 -1.04 8.55 -10.11
C GLU A 54 0.37 8.99 -10.51
N ARG A 55 0.53 9.58 -11.71
CA ARG A 55 1.81 10.12 -12.18
C ARG A 55 2.32 11.24 -11.28
N LEU A 56 1.46 12.19 -10.91
CA LEU A 56 1.82 13.30 -10.02
C LEU A 56 2.24 12.81 -8.62
N ILE A 57 1.57 11.77 -8.09
CA ILE A 57 1.95 11.14 -6.81
C ILE A 57 3.34 10.49 -6.91
N ALA A 58 3.61 9.75 -7.98
CA ALA A 58 4.91 9.10 -8.20
C ALA A 58 6.04 10.13 -8.35
N GLU A 59 5.79 11.23 -9.08
CA GLU A 59 6.71 12.35 -9.21
C GLU A 59 6.99 13.01 -7.86
N GLY A 60 5.95 13.30 -7.07
CA GLY A 60 6.10 13.87 -5.73
C GLY A 60 6.89 12.96 -4.79
N GLN A 61 6.72 11.64 -4.88
CA GLN A 61 7.52 10.69 -4.11
C GLN A 61 9.01 10.75 -4.49
N THR A 62 9.30 10.82 -5.78
CA THR A 62 10.68 10.98 -6.27
C THR A 62 11.31 12.30 -5.79
N LEU A 63 10.54 13.39 -5.77
CA LEU A 63 11.00 14.69 -5.25
C LEU A 63 11.30 14.62 -3.75
N ILE A 64 10.47 13.94 -2.95
CA ILE A 64 10.72 13.73 -1.52
C ILE A 64 12.04 12.98 -1.33
N GLU A 65 12.25 11.87 -2.02
CA GLU A 65 13.48 11.07 -1.90
C GLU A 65 14.73 11.90 -2.25
N ARG A 66 14.66 12.71 -3.33
CA ARG A 66 15.76 13.60 -3.73
C ARG A 66 16.01 14.70 -2.70
N ARG A 67 14.96 15.32 -2.16
CA ARG A 67 15.09 16.34 -1.11
C ARG A 67 15.76 15.75 0.13
N ASP A 68 15.28 14.60 0.60
CA ASP A 68 15.79 13.93 1.78
C ASP A 68 17.28 13.54 1.62
N ALA A 69 17.69 13.14 0.41
CA ALA A 69 19.10 12.89 0.10
C ALA A 69 19.95 14.16 0.22
N PHE A 70 19.48 15.30 -0.33
CA PHE A 70 20.20 16.56 -0.20
C PHE A 70 20.21 17.10 1.23
N GLU A 71 19.14 16.90 2.00
CA GLU A 71 19.11 17.25 3.43
C GLU A 71 20.11 16.39 4.23
N LEU A 72 20.22 15.10 3.95
CA LEU A 72 21.23 14.24 4.58
C LEU A 72 22.66 14.71 4.26
N MET A 73 22.94 15.01 2.98
CA MET A 73 24.26 15.52 2.57
C MET A 73 24.57 16.88 3.24
N ARG A 74 23.57 17.77 3.35
CA ARG A 74 23.69 19.03 4.06
C ARG A 74 24.02 18.83 5.51
N ASP A 75 23.29 17.94 6.20
CA ASP A 75 23.46 17.67 7.62
C ASP A 75 24.88 17.14 7.91
N GLN A 76 25.37 16.22 7.07
CA GLN A 76 26.75 15.73 7.16
C GLN A 76 27.79 16.83 6.92
N ALA A 77 27.54 17.68 5.94
CA ALA A 77 28.43 18.82 5.68
C ALA A 77 28.40 19.86 6.81
N CYS A 78 27.23 20.04 7.48
CA CYS A 78 27.13 20.88 8.68
C CYS A 78 27.98 20.34 9.83
N GLU A 79 27.98 19.02 10.06
CA GLU A 79 28.83 18.41 11.09
C GLU A 79 30.32 18.64 10.80
N HIS A 80 30.74 18.56 9.54
CA HIS A 80 32.11 18.86 9.14
C HIS A 80 32.47 20.34 9.34
N PHE A 81 31.56 21.24 8.97
CA PHE A 81 31.72 22.69 9.18
C PHE A 81 31.92 22.99 10.69
N GLU A 82 31.01 22.50 11.54
CA GLU A 82 31.04 22.73 12.98
C GLU A 82 32.32 22.16 13.63
N ARG A 83 32.76 20.98 13.20
CA ARG A 83 33.99 20.33 13.70
C ARG A 83 35.24 21.17 13.43
N HIS A 84 35.28 21.88 12.30
CA HIS A 84 36.46 22.63 11.90
C HIS A 84 36.43 24.11 12.31
N THR A 85 35.22 24.71 12.45
CA THR A 85 35.06 26.11 12.77
C THR A 85 34.66 26.36 14.24
N GLY A 86 34.18 25.31 14.92
CA GLY A 86 33.61 25.42 16.27
C GLY A 86 32.25 26.14 16.33
N SER A 87 31.64 26.44 15.16
CA SER A 87 30.38 27.18 15.06
C SER A 87 29.37 26.41 14.23
N ALA A 88 28.09 26.47 14.63
CA ALA A 88 27.01 25.87 13.82
C ALA A 88 26.81 26.65 12.51
N TRP A 89 26.70 25.94 11.40
CA TRP A 89 26.41 26.55 10.10
C TRP A 89 25.02 27.17 10.07
N ARG A 90 24.90 28.35 9.48
CA ARG A 90 23.62 29.02 9.24
C ARG A 90 23.54 29.54 7.81
N PRO A 91 22.40 29.40 7.13
CA PRO A 91 22.20 30.01 5.82
C PRO A 91 22.19 31.54 5.96
N ARG A 92 22.64 32.25 4.92
CA ARG A 92 22.57 33.72 4.84
C ARG A 92 21.14 34.23 4.65
N SER A 93 20.24 33.36 4.15
CA SER A 93 18.81 33.65 3.96
C SER A 93 18.02 32.33 4.05
N GLY A 94 16.79 32.41 4.58
CA GLY A 94 15.93 31.24 4.79
C GLY A 94 16.14 30.57 6.16
N SER A 95 15.47 29.45 6.40
CA SER A 95 15.56 28.67 7.63
C SER A 95 16.11 27.26 7.33
N LEU A 96 16.76 26.68 8.33
CA LEU A 96 17.20 25.29 8.28
C LEU A 96 16.02 24.40 8.73
N VAL A 97 15.21 23.96 7.80
CA VAL A 97 14.06 23.06 8.07
C VAL A 97 14.36 21.68 7.52
N ASN A 98 13.98 20.66 8.26
CA ASN A 98 14.12 19.25 7.87
C ASN A 98 12.72 18.68 7.61
N HIS A 99 12.43 18.26 6.37
CA HIS A 99 11.09 17.86 5.93
C HIS A 99 11.01 16.35 5.63
N ARG A 100 11.31 15.51 6.59
CA ARG A 100 11.35 14.05 6.41
C ARG A 100 9.97 13.37 6.43
N ALA A 101 8.92 14.00 5.91
CA ALA A 101 7.59 13.43 5.89
C ALA A 101 6.93 13.56 4.51
N MET A 102 6.02 12.64 4.21
CA MET A 102 5.11 12.78 3.06
C MET A 102 4.26 14.03 3.24
N THR A 103 4.01 14.75 2.14
CA THR A 103 3.17 15.94 2.19
C THR A 103 1.69 15.56 2.40
N ALA A 104 0.92 16.46 3.01
CA ALA A 104 -0.52 16.26 3.22
C ALA A 104 -1.25 16.00 1.90
N ALA A 105 -0.91 16.71 0.82
CA ALA A 105 -1.53 16.52 -0.49
C ALA A 105 -1.28 15.12 -1.08
N MET A 106 -0.10 14.54 -0.86
CA MET A 106 0.18 13.16 -1.30
C MET A 106 -0.61 12.13 -0.51
N ILE A 107 -0.79 12.33 0.79
CA ILE A 107 -1.61 11.45 1.64
C ILE A 107 -3.06 11.51 1.15
N ASP A 108 -3.63 12.71 1.04
CA ASP A 108 -5.01 12.92 0.57
C ASP A 108 -5.24 12.33 -0.84
N SER A 109 -4.28 12.52 -1.76
CA SER A 109 -4.38 11.99 -3.11
C SER A 109 -4.34 10.45 -3.16
N ARG A 110 -3.51 9.81 -2.33
CA ARG A 110 -3.48 8.36 -2.20
C ARG A 110 -4.76 7.80 -1.61
N ASP A 111 -5.29 8.45 -0.58
CA ASP A 111 -6.55 8.05 0.06
C ASP A 111 -7.72 8.22 -0.90
N PHE A 112 -7.74 9.28 -1.70
CA PHE A 112 -8.73 9.50 -2.74
C PHE A 112 -8.71 8.39 -3.80
N LEU A 113 -7.54 8.03 -4.36
CA LEU A 113 -7.42 6.95 -5.34
C LEU A 113 -7.80 5.60 -4.76
N ALA A 114 -7.43 5.33 -3.50
CA ALA A 114 -7.80 4.11 -2.82
C ALA A 114 -9.32 4.02 -2.57
N ALA A 115 -9.96 5.14 -2.23
CA ALA A 115 -11.42 5.23 -2.07
C ALA A 115 -12.15 5.03 -3.40
N LYS A 116 -11.67 5.67 -4.49
CA LYS A 116 -12.22 5.50 -5.84
C LYS A 116 -12.13 4.06 -6.31
N LYS A 117 -10.96 3.43 -6.19
CA LYS A 117 -10.75 2.02 -6.56
C LYS A 117 -11.66 1.09 -5.76
N ARG A 118 -11.85 1.36 -4.45
CA ARG A 118 -12.80 0.59 -3.61
C ARG A 118 -14.24 0.74 -4.11
N ALA A 119 -14.69 1.96 -4.40
CA ALA A 119 -16.04 2.22 -4.90
C ALA A 119 -16.28 1.52 -6.25
N GLU A 120 -15.34 1.58 -7.21
CA GLU A 120 -15.43 0.87 -8.48
C GLU A 120 -15.50 -0.66 -8.29
N THR A 121 -14.73 -1.19 -7.36
CA THR A 121 -14.74 -2.64 -7.05
C THR A 121 -16.06 -3.04 -6.38
N GLU A 122 -16.61 -2.24 -5.48
CA GLU A 122 -17.91 -2.50 -4.82
C GLU A 122 -19.08 -2.53 -5.78
N VAL A 123 -19.11 -1.66 -6.79
CA VAL A 123 -20.17 -1.63 -7.81
C VAL A 123 -20.21 -2.92 -8.64
N MET A 124 -19.07 -3.61 -8.79
CA MET A 124 -18.96 -4.86 -9.55
C MET A 124 -19.19 -6.12 -8.70
N LEU A 125 -19.36 -6.00 -7.39
CA LEU A 125 -19.53 -7.14 -6.49
C LEU A 125 -21.01 -7.36 -6.15
N PRO A 126 -21.46 -8.61 -6.01
CA PRO A 126 -22.79 -8.91 -5.51
C PRO A 126 -23.02 -8.25 -4.15
N PRO A 127 -24.23 -7.73 -3.86
CA PRO A 127 -24.58 -7.16 -2.57
C PRO A 127 -24.52 -8.23 -1.47
N GLY A 128 -24.26 -7.83 -0.22
CA GLY A 128 -24.22 -8.72 0.94
C GLY A 128 -22.85 -8.77 1.63
N PRO A 129 -22.79 -9.33 2.86
CA PRO A 129 -21.55 -9.46 3.62
C PRO A 129 -20.59 -10.44 2.96
N LYS A 130 -19.34 -10.02 2.74
CA LYS A 130 -18.31 -10.81 2.04
C LYS A 130 -17.56 -11.68 3.06
N VAL A 131 -17.46 -12.97 2.81
CA VAL A 131 -16.69 -13.93 3.61
C VAL A 131 -15.59 -14.52 2.75
N ALA A 132 -14.35 -14.30 3.14
CA ALA A 132 -13.21 -14.86 2.41
C ALA A 132 -12.87 -16.27 2.92
N LEU A 133 -12.50 -17.15 2.00
CA LEU A 133 -12.02 -18.49 2.31
C LEU A 133 -10.72 -18.77 1.56
N SER A 134 -9.72 -19.27 2.28
CA SER A 134 -8.51 -19.82 1.68
C SER A 134 -8.05 -21.08 2.38
N GLY A 135 -7.47 -21.99 1.62
CA GLY A 135 -6.91 -23.26 2.12
C GLY A 135 -6.02 -23.92 1.10
N GLY A 136 -5.32 -24.94 1.55
CA GLY A 136 -4.34 -25.65 0.74
C GLY A 136 -4.96 -26.43 -0.42
N LEU A 137 -4.14 -26.65 -1.45
CA LEU A 137 -4.52 -27.46 -2.62
C LEU A 137 -4.75 -28.94 -2.28
N ASP A 138 -4.13 -29.41 -1.21
CA ASP A 138 -4.17 -30.81 -0.78
C ASP A 138 -5.14 -31.03 0.39
N PHE A 139 -5.78 -29.98 0.90
CA PHE A 139 -6.78 -30.08 1.93
C PHE A 139 -8.16 -30.42 1.34
N ASN A 140 -8.62 -31.65 1.56
CA ASN A 140 -9.80 -32.22 0.90
C ASN A 140 -10.94 -32.63 1.87
N ASP A 141 -10.90 -32.19 3.13
CA ASP A 141 -11.98 -32.48 4.08
C ASP A 141 -13.24 -31.65 3.76
N HIS A 142 -14.02 -32.19 2.81
CA HIS A 142 -15.25 -31.55 2.36
C HIS A 142 -16.31 -31.44 3.45
N ARG A 143 -16.34 -32.41 4.42
CA ARG A 143 -17.32 -32.40 5.50
C ARG A 143 -17.07 -31.23 6.44
N LEU A 144 -15.82 -31.04 6.83
CA LEU A 144 -15.43 -29.92 7.69
C LEU A 144 -15.69 -28.58 7.00
N ILE A 145 -15.26 -28.43 5.73
CA ILE A 145 -15.45 -27.19 4.98
C ILE A 145 -16.94 -26.83 4.86
N TRP A 146 -17.78 -27.80 4.45
CA TRP A 146 -19.20 -27.56 4.28
C TRP A 146 -19.90 -27.25 5.60
N ALA A 147 -19.60 -28.00 6.67
CA ALA A 147 -20.18 -27.72 7.98
C ALA A 147 -19.83 -26.32 8.50
N LYS A 148 -18.60 -25.84 8.27
CA LYS A 148 -18.19 -24.49 8.68
C LYS A 148 -18.81 -23.40 7.82
N LEU A 149 -18.92 -23.62 6.52
CA LEU A 149 -19.62 -22.70 5.62
C LEU A 149 -21.13 -22.64 5.93
N ASP A 150 -21.78 -23.77 6.21
CA ASP A 150 -23.19 -23.80 6.63
C ASP A 150 -23.41 -23.04 7.96
N GLN A 151 -22.46 -23.11 8.92
CA GLN A 151 -22.52 -22.35 10.16
C GLN A 151 -22.42 -20.82 9.93
N VAL A 152 -21.58 -20.39 8.99
CA VAL A 152 -21.45 -18.97 8.64
C VAL A 152 -22.66 -18.51 7.84
N HIS A 153 -23.12 -19.29 6.89
CA HIS A 153 -24.30 -18.98 6.08
C HIS A 153 -25.59 -18.90 6.91
N ALA A 154 -25.73 -19.73 7.93
CA ALA A 154 -26.86 -19.64 8.87
C ALA A 154 -26.90 -18.30 9.64
N LYS A 155 -25.75 -17.67 9.87
CA LYS A 155 -25.64 -16.35 10.52
C LYS A 155 -25.78 -15.19 9.51
N HIS A 156 -25.37 -15.41 8.28
CA HIS A 156 -25.34 -14.43 7.19
C HIS A 156 -25.95 -15.05 5.93
N PRO A 157 -27.29 -15.17 5.84
CA PRO A 157 -27.96 -15.84 4.71
C PRO A 157 -27.73 -15.19 3.36
N ASP A 158 -27.43 -13.90 3.36
CA ASP A 158 -27.14 -13.06 2.20
C ASP A 158 -25.64 -12.92 1.90
N MET A 159 -24.81 -13.78 2.51
CA MET A 159 -23.35 -13.72 2.33
C MET A 159 -22.92 -13.96 0.90
N VAL A 160 -21.79 -13.36 0.53
CA VAL A 160 -21.05 -13.63 -0.70
C VAL A 160 -19.75 -14.32 -0.34
N LEU A 161 -19.51 -15.50 -0.93
CA LEU A 161 -18.28 -16.25 -0.71
C LEU A 161 -17.17 -15.71 -1.64
N MET A 162 -16.01 -15.38 -1.05
CA MET A 162 -14.80 -15.04 -1.79
C MET A 162 -13.74 -16.12 -1.63
N HIS A 163 -13.11 -16.54 -2.73
CA HIS A 163 -12.06 -17.55 -2.72
C HIS A 163 -11.04 -17.34 -3.84
N GLY A 164 -9.91 -18.05 -3.80
CA GLY A 164 -8.83 -17.85 -4.76
C GLY A 164 -9.01 -18.53 -6.11
N GLY A 165 -10.09 -19.27 -6.31
CA GLY A 165 -10.37 -19.96 -7.57
C GLY A 165 -9.43 -21.12 -7.88
N SER A 166 -8.85 -21.77 -6.89
CA SER A 166 -7.97 -22.91 -7.06
C SER A 166 -8.69 -24.11 -7.73
N PRO A 167 -8.02 -24.85 -8.62
CA PRO A 167 -8.64 -25.96 -9.35
C PRO A 167 -8.90 -27.19 -8.49
N LYS A 168 -8.29 -27.31 -7.31
CA LYS A 168 -8.43 -28.41 -6.35
C LYS A 168 -8.32 -27.91 -4.91
N GLY A 169 -8.58 -28.80 -3.95
CA GLY A 169 -8.46 -28.52 -2.50
C GLY A 169 -9.58 -27.66 -1.92
N ALA A 170 -9.31 -27.01 -0.80
CA ALA A 170 -10.30 -26.32 0.00
C ALA A 170 -11.13 -25.27 -0.77
N GLU A 171 -10.50 -24.46 -1.59
CA GLU A 171 -11.18 -23.41 -2.35
C GLU A 171 -12.11 -23.98 -3.42
N ARG A 172 -11.74 -25.10 -4.07
CA ARG A 172 -12.62 -25.80 -5.01
C ARG A 172 -13.84 -26.44 -4.33
N ILE A 173 -13.63 -26.98 -3.14
CA ILE A 173 -14.72 -27.55 -2.32
C ILE A 173 -15.69 -26.45 -1.89
N ALA A 174 -15.17 -25.31 -1.49
CA ALA A 174 -15.97 -24.13 -1.11
C ALA A 174 -16.77 -23.58 -2.29
N ALA A 175 -16.17 -23.49 -3.49
CA ALA A 175 -16.88 -23.09 -4.70
C ALA A 175 -18.06 -24.01 -5.01
N ARG A 176 -17.87 -25.34 -4.92
CA ARG A 176 -18.96 -26.31 -5.12
C ARG A 176 -20.04 -26.21 -4.04
N TRP A 177 -19.67 -25.90 -2.80
CA TRP A 177 -20.65 -25.63 -1.75
C TRP A 177 -21.52 -24.42 -2.11
N ALA A 178 -20.89 -23.32 -2.56
CA ALA A 178 -21.60 -22.11 -2.96
C ALA A 178 -22.57 -22.38 -4.12
N ASP A 179 -22.15 -23.13 -5.14
CA ASP A 179 -23.02 -23.58 -6.24
C ASP A 179 -24.22 -24.39 -5.73
N HIS A 180 -23.98 -25.33 -4.81
CA HIS A 180 -25.02 -26.20 -4.27
C HIS A 180 -26.03 -25.45 -3.37
N ARG A 181 -25.57 -24.43 -2.65
CA ARG A 181 -26.39 -23.60 -1.75
C ARG A 181 -26.98 -22.37 -2.43
N ASN A 182 -26.69 -22.12 -3.71
CA ASN A 182 -27.02 -20.90 -4.46
C ASN A 182 -26.49 -19.63 -3.78
N VAL A 183 -25.31 -19.71 -3.16
CA VAL A 183 -24.63 -18.58 -2.56
C VAL A 183 -23.80 -17.87 -3.63
N PRO A 184 -23.95 -16.55 -3.81
CA PRO A 184 -23.10 -15.81 -4.74
C PRO A 184 -21.62 -15.97 -4.36
N GLN A 185 -20.77 -16.17 -5.37
CA GLN A 185 -19.34 -16.38 -5.15
C GLN A 185 -18.48 -15.55 -6.10
N ILE A 186 -17.30 -15.18 -5.61
CA ILE A 186 -16.30 -14.41 -6.35
C ILE A 186 -14.96 -15.13 -6.29
N ALA A 187 -14.40 -15.43 -7.45
CA ALA A 187 -13.09 -16.06 -7.57
C ALA A 187 -12.01 -15.01 -7.84
N PHE A 188 -11.18 -14.72 -6.86
CA PHE A 188 -9.99 -13.90 -7.01
C PHE A 188 -8.84 -14.76 -7.55
N LYS A 189 -8.70 -14.83 -8.87
CA LYS A 189 -7.65 -15.65 -9.50
C LYS A 189 -6.29 -14.91 -9.43
N PRO A 190 -5.21 -15.62 -9.08
CA PRO A 190 -3.88 -15.02 -9.13
C PRO A 190 -3.46 -14.75 -10.58
N ASP A 191 -2.99 -13.53 -10.85
CA ASP A 191 -2.45 -13.13 -12.15
C ASP A 191 -0.96 -13.48 -12.23
N TRP A 192 -0.69 -14.69 -12.72
CA TRP A 192 0.67 -15.21 -12.86
C TRP A 192 1.47 -14.49 -13.94
N ALA A 193 0.81 -13.99 -14.98
CA ALA A 193 1.47 -13.27 -16.08
C ALA A 193 2.05 -11.94 -15.58
N LYS A 194 1.28 -11.23 -14.73
CA LYS A 194 1.67 -9.92 -14.21
C LYS A 194 2.60 -10.01 -13.00
N HIS A 195 2.39 -10.98 -12.12
CA HIS A 195 3.03 -10.99 -10.79
C HIS A 195 3.90 -12.21 -10.50
N ALA A 196 4.04 -13.14 -11.43
CA ALA A 196 4.87 -14.34 -11.28
C ALA A 196 4.69 -14.99 -9.89
N LYS A 197 5.78 -15.27 -9.16
CA LYS A 197 5.72 -15.89 -7.82
C LYS A 197 5.00 -15.07 -6.74
N ALA A 198 4.80 -13.78 -6.94
CA ALA A 198 4.06 -12.91 -6.02
C ALA A 198 2.54 -12.92 -6.27
N ALA A 199 2.06 -13.54 -7.36
CA ALA A 199 0.65 -13.54 -7.75
C ALA A 199 -0.33 -14.00 -6.63
N PRO A 200 -0.07 -15.07 -5.86
CA PRO A 200 -0.96 -15.47 -4.76
C PRO A 200 -1.05 -14.43 -3.64
N PHE A 201 0.05 -13.72 -3.36
CA PHE A 201 0.09 -12.69 -2.33
C PHE A 201 -0.65 -11.42 -2.79
N LYS A 202 -0.52 -11.04 -4.06
CA LYS A 202 -1.28 -9.94 -4.66
C LYS A 202 -2.77 -10.23 -4.74
N ARG A 203 -3.15 -11.49 -5.03
CA ARG A 203 -4.52 -11.96 -4.91
C ARG A 203 -5.07 -11.78 -3.49
N ASN A 204 -4.29 -12.15 -2.46
CA ASN A 204 -4.67 -11.95 -1.07
C ASN A 204 -4.93 -10.47 -0.75
N ASP A 205 -4.08 -9.58 -1.27
CA ASP A 205 -4.26 -8.14 -1.11
C ASP A 205 -5.59 -7.68 -1.72
N ALA A 206 -5.87 -8.04 -2.96
CA ALA A 206 -7.11 -7.71 -3.65
C ALA A 206 -8.36 -8.26 -2.92
N MET A 207 -8.26 -9.46 -2.34
CA MET A 207 -9.35 -10.05 -1.56
C MET A 207 -9.61 -9.25 -0.27
N LEU A 208 -8.58 -8.74 0.39
CA LEU A 208 -8.71 -7.94 1.62
C LEU A 208 -9.09 -6.47 1.35
N GLU A 209 -8.81 -5.93 0.16
CA GLU A 209 -9.26 -4.59 -0.27
C GLU A 209 -10.80 -4.46 -0.26
N VAL A 210 -11.51 -5.57 -0.42
CA VAL A 210 -13.00 -5.63 -0.35
C VAL A 210 -13.53 -5.57 1.09
N LEU A 211 -12.64 -5.66 2.11
CA LEU A 211 -12.96 -5.63 3.53
C LEU A 211 -14.01 -6.71 3.93
N PRO A 212 -13.71 -8.00 3.80
CA PRO A 212 -14.62 -9.06 4.22
C PRO A 212 -14.93 -8.98 5.71
N ILE A 213 -16.15 -9.40 6.10
CA ILE A 213 -16.55 -9.49 7.50
C ILE A 213 -15.78 -10.54 8.29
N GLY A 214 -15.10 -11.44 7.61
CA GLY A 214 -14.24 -12.46 8.20
C GLY A 214 -13.53 -13.31 7.16
N VAL A 215 -12.45 -13.95 7.59
CA VAL A 215 -11.60 -14.82 6.76
C VAL A 215 -11.53 -16.21 7.36
N MET A 216 -11.96 -17.21 6.60
CA MET A 216 -11.89 -18.62 6.94
C MET A 216 -10.59 -19.22 6.39
N ILE A 217 -9.75 -19.75 7.27
CA ILE A 217 -8.47 -20.36 6.92
C ILE A 217 -8.49 -21.84 7.22
N PHE A 218 -8.24 -22.63 6.18
CA PHE A 218 -8.02 -24.08 6.26
C PHE A 218 -6.54 -24.40 6.09
N PRO A 219 -6.08 -25.59 6.51
CA PRO A 219 -4.68 -25.99 6.40
C PRO A 219 -4.12 -25.79 5.00
N GLY A 220 -2.92 -25.25 4.92
CA GLY A 220 -2.28 -24.93 3.64
C GLY A 220 -0.81 -24.56 3.79
N THR A 221 -0.38 -23.55 3.09
CA THR A 221 1.01 -23.08 3.01
C THR A 221 1.17 -21.66 3.55
N GLY A 222 2.34 -21.07 3.42
CA GLY A 222 2.59 -19.66 3.78
C GLY A 222 1.68 -18.64 3.09
N ILE A 223 0.98 -19.02 2.01
CA ILE A 223 0.01 -18.14 1.32
C ILE A 223 -1.21 -17.88 2.22
N GLN A 224 -1.73 -18.93 2.87
CA GLN A 224 -2.85 -18.85 3.81
C GLN A 224 -2.47 -18.09 5.07
N GLU A 225 -1.25 -18.32 5.59
CA GLU A 225 -0.73 -17.58 6.74
C GLU A 225 -0.59 -16.09 6.41
N ASN A 226 -0.07 -15.74 5.25
CA ASN A 226 0.02 -14.35 4.80
C ASN A 226 -1.35 -13.66 4.74
N LEU A 227 -2.38 -14.35 4.22
CA LEU A 227 -3.75 -13.83 4.21
C LEU A 227 -4.27 -13.58 5.63
N ALA A 228 -4.07 -14.56 6.52
CA ALA A 228 -4.50 -14.45 7.91
C ALA A 228 -3.82 -13.31 8.66
N ASP A 229 -2.50 -13.15 8.49
CA ASP A 229 -1.74 -12.09 9.16
C ASP A 229 -2.12 -10.70 8.65
N LYS A 230 -2.33 -10.55 7.35
CA LYS A 230 -2.80 -9.28 6.77
C LYS A 230 -4.24 -8.95 7.22
N ALA A 231 -5.13 -9.93 7.27
CA ALA A 231 -6.50 -9.75 7.77
C ALA A 231 -6.50 -9.28 9.23
N LYS A 232 -5.69 -9.90 10.09
CA LYS A 232 -5.54 -9.48 11.50
C LYS A 232 -5.04 -8.03 11.62
N LYS A 233 -4.05 -7.63 10.80
CA LYS A 233 -3.54 -6.24 10.79
C LYS A 233 -4.60 -5.21 10.39
N LEU A 234 -5.58 -5.62 9.57
CA LEU A 234 -6.73 -4.81 9.18
C LEU A 234 -7.90 -4.88 10.18
N GLY A 235 -7.76 -5.64 11.29
CA GLY A 235 -8.83 -5.83 12.27
C GLY A 235 -9.94 -6.78 11.79
N ILE A 236 -9.72 -7.53 10.69
CA ILE A 236 -10.71 -8.48 10.16
C ILE A 236 -10.63 -9.79 10.95
N PRO A 237 -11.75 -10.33 11.44
CA PRO A 237 -11.79 -11.60 12.14
C PRO A 237 -11.25 -12.75 11.28
N VAL A 238 -10.40 -13.59 11.88
CA VAL A 238 -9.82 -14.77 11.23
C VAL A 238 -10.24 -16.03 11.96
N TRP A 239 -10.92 -16.92 11.26
CA TRP A 239 -11.35 -18.22 11.76
C TRP A 239 -10.48 -19.33 11.14
N ARG A 240 -9.76 -20.04 12.00
CA ARG A 240 -8.88 -21.14 11.59
C ARG A 240 -9.54 -22.47 11.89
N PHE A 241 -9.50 -23.40 10.94
CA PHE A 241 -10.12 -24.73 11.04
C PHE A 241 -9.16 -25.81 10.59
N GLY A 242 -9.21 -26.99 11.23
CA GLY A 242 -8.48 -28.17 10.81
C GLY A 242 -6.97 -28.15 11.05
N GLY A 243 -6.49 -27.34 11.97
CA GLY A 243 -5.14 -27.47 12.55
C GLY A 243 -5.17 -28.36 13.77
N ALA A 244 -4.27 -29.35 13.82
CA ALA A 244 -3.99 -30.11 15.03
C ALA A 244 -3.28 -29.22 16.04
#